data_085261fee060abd114bc3c38e259107d
#
_entry.id   085261fee060abd114bc3c38e259107d
#
_cell.length_a   1.000
_cell.length_b   1.000
_cell.length_c   1.000
_cell.angle_alpha   90.00
_cell.angle_beta   90.00
_cell.angle_gamma   90.00
#
_symmetry.space_group_name_H-M   'P 1'
#
loop_
_entity.id
_entity.type
_entity.pdbx_description
1 polymer ?
#
loop_
_entity_poly.entity_id
_entity_poly.type
_entity_poly.pdbx_seq_one_letter_code
_entity_poly.pdbx_strand_id
1 'polypeptide(L)'
;MNMFILDELAKKAAEYHCDKHVVKMILESAQMKSTAHWLHLLWSNGKDLKDFKRVREAKEWLLKNTDSRLHPPYAMTHVRHPCTLWVSSTLQNYNWHYDLLFYLCKEYTKRYNKIHKTANYLNWFKNNIPQGI
;
A
#
# COMPACT_ATOMS: atom_id res chain seq x y z
N MET A 1 -7.48 -3.41 9.80
CA MET A 1 -6.24 -3.01 9.09
C MET A 1 -5.47 -2.03 9.95
N ASN A 2 -4.19 -2.31 10.16
CA ASN A 2 -3.30 -1.47 10.93
C ASN A 2 -1.90 -1.45 10.34
N MET A 3 -1.08 -0.55 10.85
CA MET A 3 0.35 -0.52 10.57
C MET A 3 1.07 -0.38 11.90
N PHE A 4 2.00 -1.29 12.18
CA PHE A 4 2.74 -1.28 13.43
C PHE A 4 4.10 -0.65 13.22
N ILE A 5 4.27 0.58 13.73
CA ILE A 5 5.56 1.29 13.71
C ILE A 5 6.28 0.97 15.01
N LEU A 6 6.89 -0.23 15.06
CA LEU A 6 7.56 -0.74 16.26
C LEU A 6 8.99 -0.21 16.43
N ASP A 7 9.51 0.48 15.42
CA ASP A 7 10.82 1.11 15.43
C ASP A 7 10.89 2.15 14.32
N GLU A 8 11.75 3.15 14.46
CA GLU A 8 11.97 4.17 13.42
C GLU A 8 12.56 3.58 12.14
N LEU A 9 13.39 2.53 12.29
CA LEU A 9 13.94 1.81 11.15
C LEU A 9 12.97 0.74 10.70
N ALA A 10 12.56 0.79 9.44
CA ALA A 10 11.59 -0.15 8.88
C ALA A 10 12.03 -1.60 9.02
N LYS A 11 13.32 -1.88 8.84
CA LYS A 11 13.88 -3.24 9.01
C LYS A 11 13.66 -3.76 10.42
N LYS A 12 13.95 -2.96 11.44
CA LYS A 12 13.76 -3.34 12.84
C LYS A 12 12.28 -3.45 13.19
N ALA A 13 11.46 -2.53 12.67
CA ALA A 13 10.02 -2.61 12.86
C ALA A 13 9.49 -3.96 12.35
N ALA A 14 9.93 -4.42 11.17
CA ALA A 14 9.56 -5.72 10.65
C ALA A 14 10.03 -6.87 11.55
N GLU A 15 11.28 -6.82 12.01
CA GLU A 15 11.87 -7.84 12.89
C GLU A 15 11.12 -7.97 14.22
N TYR A 16 10.56 -6.85 14.73
CA TYR A 16 9.83 -6.84 16.00
C TYR A 16 8.39 -7.32 15.89
N HIS A 17 7.87 -7.56 14.69
CA HIS A 17 6.54 -8.13 14.53
C HIS A 17 6.48 -9.56 15.05
N CYS A 18 5.42 -9.89 15.77
CA CYS A 18 5.15 -11.29 16.13
C CYS A 18 4.78 -12.08 14.86
N ASP A 19 4.90 -13.40 14.92
CA ASP A 19 4.68 -14.28 13.76
C ASP A 19 3.32 -14.03 13.09
N LYS A 20 2.27 -13.92 13.86
CA LYS A 20 0.92 -13.66 13.38
C LYS A 20 0.86 -12.36 12.57
N HIS A 21 1.51 -11.31 13.06
CA HIS A 21 1.51 -10.01 12.40
C HIS A 21 2.40 -9.98 11.16
N VAL A 22 3.50 -10.71 11.14
CA VAL A 22 4.31 -10.84 9.92
C VAL A 22 3.47 -11.40 8.78
N VAL A 23 2.72 -12.45 9.04
CA VAL A 23 1.86 -13.08 8.02
C VAL A 23 0.77 -12.11 7.55
N LYS A 24 0.06 -11.51 8.48
CA LYS A 24 -1.13 -10.69 8.20
C LYS A 24 -0.80 -9.33 7.58
N MET A 25 0.24 -8.66 8.10
CA MET A 25 0.53 -7.27 7.73
C MET A 25 1.13 -7.12 6.34
N ILE A 26 1.66 -8.17 5.73
CA ILE A 26 2.17 -8.12 4.36
C ILE A 26 1.04 -7.76 3.38
N LEU A 27 -0.05 -8.52 3.39
CA LEU A 27 -1.18 -8.24 2.51
C LEU A 27 -1.80 -6.88 2.81
N GLU A 28 -2.05 -6.59 4.08
CA GLU A 28 -2.68 -5.34 4.47
C GLU A 28 -1.82 -4.11 4.11
N SER A 29 -0.50 -4.21 4.24
CA SER A 29 0.42 -3.14 3.82
C SER A 29 0.35 -2.92 2.31
N ALA A 30 0.32 -3.99 1.52
CA ALA A 30 0.20 -3.88 0.07
C ALA A 30 -1.16 -3.29 -0.34
N GLN A 31 -2.22 -3.61 0.38
CA GLN A 31 -3.54 -3.01 0.17
C GLN A 31 -3.53 -1.50 0.47
N MET A 32 -2.90 -1.07 1.56
CA MET A 32 -2.75 0.35 1.88
C MET A 32 -1.97 1.10 0.79
N LYS A 33 -0.86 0.51 0.33
CA LYS A 33 -0.04 1.12 -0.73
C LYS A 33 -0.82 1.23 -2.04
N SER A 34 -1.57 0.20 -2.38
CA SER A 34 -2.41 0.22 -3.58
C SER A 34 -3.48 1.30 -3.48
N THR A 35 -4.11 1.45 -2.32
CA THR A 35 -5.10 2.51 -2.10
C THR A 35 -4.47 3.89 -2.21
N ALA A 36 -3.24 4.08 -1.72
CA ALA A 36 -2.51 5.34 -1.90
C ALA A 36 -2.36 5.68 -3.39
N HIS A 37 -2.01 4.71 -4.23
CA HIS A 37 -1.94 4.92 -5.67
C HIS A 37 -3.29 5.32 -6.28
N TRP A 38 -4.37 4.63 -5.90
CA TRP A 38 -5.71 4.93 -6.40
C TRP A 38 -6.16 6.33 -6.00
N LEU A 39 -5.94 6.73 -4.75
CA LEU A 39 -6.29 8.07 -4.27
C LEU A 39 -5.52 9.16 -5.03
N HIS A 40 -4.22 8.96 -5.21
CA HIS A 40 -3.40 9.93 -5.95
C HIS A 40 -3.79 10.01 -7.44
N LEU A 41 -4.23 8.91 -8.04
CA LEU A 41 -4.78 8.94 -9.39
C LEU A 41 -6.04 9.80 -9.48
N LEU A 42 -6.94 9.69 -8.50
CA LEU A 42 -8.12 10.56 -8.42
C LEU A 42 -7.69 12.02 -8.31
N TRP A 43 -6.85 12.32 -7.35
CA TRP A 43 -6.43 13.71 -7.07
C TRP A 43 -5.68 14.33 -8.25
N SER A 44 -4.82 13.56 -8.91
CA SER A 44 -4.08 14.02 -10.10
C SER A 44 -5.01 14.35 -11.28
N ASN A 45 -6.19 13.79 -11.30
CA ASN A 45 -7.20 14.05 -12.32
C ASN A 45 -8.26 15.07 -11.85
N GLY A 46 -7.99 15.77 -10.75
CA GLY A 46 -8.92 16.77 -10.21
C GLY A 46 -10.16 16.19 -9.56
N LYS A 47 -10.12 14.92 -9.18
CA LYS A 47 -11.24 14.22 -8.54
C LYS A 47 -10.91 13.89 -7.09
N ASP A 48 -11.97 13.66 -6.30
CA ASP A 48 -11.87 13.18 -4.92
C ASP A 48 -12.99 12.17 -4.69
N LEU A 49 -12.87 11.38 -3.63
CA LEU A 49 -13.91 10.41 -3.27
C LEU A 49 -15.27 11.07 -3.05
N LYS A 50 -15.30 12.28 -2.54
CA LYS A 50 -16.54 13.06 -2.33
C LYS A 50 -17.30 13.37 -3.62
N ASP A 51 -16.64 13.28 -4.79
CA ASP A 51 -17.26 13.50 -6.09
C ASP A 51 -18.11 12.31 -6.55
N PHE A 52 -18.08 11.22 -5.80
CA PHE A 52 -18.80 9.98 -6.09
C PHE A 52 -19.70 9.62 -4.92
N LYS A 53 -20.88 9.08 -5.21
CA LYS A 53 -21.79 8.60 -4.16
C LYS A 53 -21.24 7.40 -3.43
N ARG A 54 -20.52 6.52 -4.14
CA ARG A 54 -19.96 5.28 -3.60
C ARG A 54 -18.52 5.11 -4.06
N VAL A 55 -17.71 4.47 -3.23
CA VAL A 55 -16.32 4.12 -3.58
C VAL A 55 -16.26 3.28 -4.85
N ARG A 56 -17.24 2.39 -5.07
CA ARG A 56 -17.31 1.58 -6.27
C ARG A 56 -17.38 2.42 -7.55
N GLU A 57 -18.10 3.53 -7.53
CA GLU A 57 -18.19 4.44 -8.67
C GLU A 57 -16.85 5.10 -8.97
N ALA A 58 -16.10 5.47 -7.94
CA ALA A 58 -14.75 6.00 -8.09
C ALA A 58 -13.81 4.96 -8.71
N LYS A 59 -13.89 3.70 -8.28
CA LYS A 59 -13.12 2.60 -8.86
C LYS A 59 -13.42 2.42 -10.35
N GLU A 60 -14.71 2.41 -10.70
CA GLU A 60 -15.13 2.26 -12.10
C GLU A 60 -14.63 3.42 -12.97
N TRP A 61 -14.70 4.63 -12.45
CA TRP A 61 -14.21 5.82 -13.14
C TRP A 61 -12.69 5.71 -13.40
N LEU A 62 -11.94 5.31 -12.38
CA LEU A 62 -10.47 5.15 -12.49
C LEU A 62 -10.09 4.10 -13.54
N LEU A 63 -10.78 2.96 -13.55
CA LEU A 63 -10.51 1.90 -14.51
C LEU A 63 -10.76 2.34 -15.95
N LYS A 64 -11.73 3.23 -16.17
CA LYS A 64 -12.09 3.71 -17.51
C LYS A 64 -11.26 4.91 -17.97
N ASN A 65 -10.79 5.75 -17.05
CA ASN A 65 -10.27 7.07 -17.37
C ASN A 65 -8.79 7.26 -17.08
N THR A 66 -8.10 6.24 -16.59
CA THR A 66 -6.67 6.30 -16.27
C THR A 66 -5.91 5.16 -16.94
N ASP A 67 -4.60 5.38 -17.15
CA ASP A 67 -3.73 4.39 -17.79
C ASP A 67 -3.59 3.15 -16.90
N SER A 68 -3.87 1.98 -17.49
CA SER A 68 -3.77 0.71 -16.78
C SER A 68 -2.38 0.40 -16.21
N ARG A 69 -1.33 0.99 -16.80
CA ARG A 69 0.04 0.83 -16.30
C ARG A 69 0.23 1.49 -14.93
N LEU A 70 -0.62 2.43 -14.57
CA LEU A 70 -0.60 3.13 -13.28
C LEU A 70 -1.46 2.44 -12.23
N HIS A 71 -2.19 1.40 -12.61
CA HIS A 71 -3.09 0.68 -11.70
C HIS A 71 -2.29 -0.25 -10.79
N PRO A 72 -2.42 -0.09 -9.45
CA PRO A 72 -1.71 -0.95 -8.50
C PRO A 72 -2.26 -2.36 -8.46
N PRO A 73 -1.50 -3.30 -7.87
CA PRO A 73 -1.89 -4.73 -7.86
C PRO A 73 -3.17 -5.05 -7.11
N TYR A 74 -3.53 -4.28 -6.08
CA TYR A 74 -4.70 -4.53 -5.25
C TYR A 74 -5.76 -3.46 -5.43
N ALA A 75 -7.03 -3.84 -5.23
CA ALA A 75 -8.15 -2.92 -5.31
C ALA A 75 -8.12 -1.88 -4.18
N MET A 76 -8.74 -0.73 -4.43
CA MET A 76 -8.89 0.33 -3.43
C MET A 76 -9.77 -0.15 -2.27
N THR A 77 -9.25 -0.06 -1.05
CA THR A 77 -9.95 -0.48 0.16
C THR A 77 -9.51 0.40 1.34
N HIS A 78 -10.32 0.45 2.38
CA HIS A 78 -10.02 1.23 3.60
C HIS A 78 -9.56 2.66 3.31
N VAL A 79 -10.28 3.34 2.43
CA VAL A 79 -9.89 4.63 1.85
C VAL A 79 -9.82 5.78 2.87
N ARG A 80 -10.51 5.64 3.99
CA ARG A 80 -10.51 6.67 5.05
C ARG A 80 -9.76 6.24 6.32
N HIS A 81 -9.11 5.06 6.28
CA HIS A 81 -8.37 4.58 7.44
C HIS A 81 -7.14 5.47 7.70
N PRO A 82 -6.87 5.85 8.96
CA PRO A 82 -5.74 6.73 9.29
C PRO A 82 -4.39 6.24 8.76
N CYS A 83 -4.13 4.95 8.81
CA CYS A 83 -2.88 4.38 8.27
C CYS A 83 -2.78 4.57 6.76
N THR A 84 -3.88 4.38 6.03
CA THR A 84 -3.92 4.61 4.57
C THR A 84 -3.64 6.06 4.24
N LEU A 85 -4.25 6.98 4.98
CA LEU A 85 -4.05 8.42 4.79
C LEU A 85 -2.60 8.81 5.11
N TRP A 86 -2.01 8.23 6.13
CA TRP A 86 -0.61 8.48 6.49
C TRP A 86 0.33 8.04 5.36
N VAL A 87 0.15 6.84 4.83
CA VAL A 87 0.95 6.32 3.70
C VAL A 87 0.81 7.21 2.47
N SER A 88 -0.39 7.75 2.25
CA SER A 88 -0.72 8.59 1.09
C SER A 88 -0.26 10.03 1.21
N SER A 89 0.11 10.49 2.39
CA SER A 89 0.28 11.92 2.66
C SER A 89 1.59 12.50 2.16
N THR A 90 2.68 11.73 2.19
CA THR A 90 4.00 12.19 1.70
C THR A 90 4.77 11.06 1.04
N LEU A 91 5.71 11.42 0.16
CA LEU A 91 6.62 10.45 -0.45
C LEU A 91 7.49 9.76 0.62
N GLN A 92 7.91 10.50 1.64
CA GLN A 92 8.70 9.94 2.73
C GLN A 92 7.94 8.84 3.47
N ASN A 93 6.68 9.08 3.80
CA ASN A 93 5.82 8.08 4.45
C ASN A 93 5.61 6.85 3.54
N TYR A 94 5.36 7.09 2.27
CA TYR A 94 5.19 6.02 1.29
C TYR A 94 6.44 5.16 1.19
N ASN A 95 7.61 5.78 1.11
CA ASN A 95 8.89 5.06 0.99
C ASN A 95 9.22 4.28 2.26
N TRP A 96 8.98 4.85 3.43
CA TRP A 96 9.17 4.13 4.70
C TRP A 96 8.27 2.90 4.75
N HIS A 97 7.03 3.07 4.33
CA HIS A 97 6.05 1.97 4.31
C HIS A 97 6.45 0.90 3.27
N TYR A 98 7.02 1.30 2.13
CA TYR A 98 7.57 0.33 1.17
C TYR A 98 8.68 -0.51 1.83
N ASP A 99 9.59 0.14 2.53
CA ASP A 99 10.68 -0.55 3.21
C ASP A 99 10.12 -1.53 4.27
N LEU A 100 9.10 -1.12 5.01
CA LEU A 100 8.45 -2.02 5.97
C LEU A 100 7.88 -3.25 5.25
N LEU A 101 7.15 -3.07 4.16
CA LEU A 101 6.60 -4.17 3.38
C LEU A 101 7.71 -5.11 2.86
N PHE A 102 8.78 -4.53 2.34
CA PHE A 102 9.93 -5.27 1.84
C PHE A 102 10.55 -6.15 2.94
N TYR A 103 10.80 -5.59 4.12
CA TYR A 103 11.39 -6.33 5.23
C TYR A 103 10.42 -7.31 5.89
N LEU A 104 9.12 -7.03 5.87
CA LEU A 104 8.12 -8.02 6.31
C LEU A 104 8.12 -9.24 5.39
N CYS A 105 8.23 -9.06 4.09
CA CYS A 105 8.36 -10.16 3.14
C CYS A 105 9.62 -10.99 3.41
N LYS A 106 10.73 -10.34 3.75
CA LYS A 106 11.96 -11.03 4.12
C LYS A 106 11.82 -11.80 5.44
N GLU A 107 11.18 -11.21 6.45
CA GLU A 107 10.90 -11.89 7.72
C GLU A 107 10.02 -13.12 7.51
N TYR A 108 9.00 -13.01 6.65
CA TYR A 108 8.14 -14.14 6.31
C TYR A 108 8.96 -15.30 5.73
N THR A 109 9.83 -15.03 4.76
CA THR A 109 10.68 -16.04 4.14
C THR A 109 11.63 -16.66 5.16
N LYS A 110 12.24 -15.84 6.02
CA LYS A 110 13.17 -16.29 7.07
C LYS A 110 12.49 -17.22 8.08
N ARG A 111 11.27 -16.87 8.52
CA ARG A 111 10.54 -17.59 9.56
C ARG A 111 9.85 -18.85 9.06
N TYR A 112 9.32 -18.82 7.83
CA TYR A 112 8.48 -19.88 7.28
C TYR A 112 9.10 -20.63 6.12
N ASN A 113 10.26 -20.20 5.61
CA ASN A 113 10.93 -20.78 4.46
C ASN A 113 10.03 -20.86 3.21
N LYS A 114 9.22 -19.80 3.01
CA LYS A 114 8.30 -19.64 1.89
C LYS A 114 8.36 -18.21 1.39
N ILE A 115 7.99 -18.00 0.13
CA ILE A 115 7.85 -16.66 -0.46
C ILE A 115 6.38 -16.27 -0.41
N HIS A 116 6.08 -15.15 0.25
CA HIS A 116 4.72 -14.62 0.29
C HIS A 116 4.30 -14.17 -1.11
N LYS A 117 3.06 -14.47 -1.51
CA LYS A 117 2.53 -14.09 -2.83
C LYS A 117 2.67 -12.61 -3.12
N THR A 118 2.45 -11.76 -2.13
CA THR A 118 2.57 -10.30 -2.25
C THR A 118 3.98 -9.84 -2.61
N ALA A 119 5.02 -10.63 -2.28
CA ALA A 119 6.40 -10.31 -2.67
C ALA A 119 6.57 -10.18 -4.19
N ASN A 120 5.72 -10.82 -4.98
CA ASN A 120 5.74 -10.71 -6.43
C ASN A 120 5.43 -9.29 -6.93
N TYR A 121 4.84 -8.44 -6.09
CA TYR A 121 4.46 -7.08 -6.43
C TYR A 121 5.43 -6.02 -5.90
N LEU A 122 6.48 -6.42 -5.18
CA LEU A 122 7.46 -5.47 -4.63
C LEU A 122 8.12 -4.63 -5.70
N ASN A 123 8.46 -5.24 -6.84
CA ASN A 123 9.07 -4.50 -7.96
C ASN A 123 8.13 -3.45 -8.52
N TRP A 124 6.84 -3.76 -8.61
CA TRP A 124 5.86 -2.77 -9.07
C TRP A 124 5.82 -1.56 -8.13
N PHE A 125 5.75 -1.79 -6.82
CA PHE A 125 5.74 -0.70 -5.84
C PHE A 125 7.05 0.07 -5.80
N LYS A 126 8.18 -0.60 -6.06
CA LYS A 126 9.49 0.06 -6.11
C LYS A 126 9.59 0.99 -7.32
N ASN A 127 9.07 0.56 -8.46
CA ASN A 127 9.21 1.26 -9.73
C ASN A 127 8.09 2.27 -10.00
N ASN A 128 7.06 2.31 -9.17
CA ASN A 128 5.91 3.20 -9.33
C ASN A 128 5.62 3.89 -8.01
N ILE A 129 5.69 5.22 -8.02
CA ILE A 129 5.23 6.02 -6.89
C ILE A 129 3.86 6.60 -7.22
N PRO A 130 3.02 6.90 -6.21
CA PRO A 130 1.71 7.53 -6.48
C PRO A 130 1.86 8.83 -7.25
N GLN A 131 0.95 9.07 -8.19
CA GLN A 131 0.97 10.27 -9.04
C GLN A 131 0.85 11.53 -8.20
N GLY A 132 1.80 12.44 -8.34
CA GLY A 132 1.77 13.73 -7.66
C GLY A 132 2.14 13.70 -6.18
N ILE A 133 2.56 12.55 -5.66
CA ILE A 133 3.00 12.47 -4.27
C ILE A 133 4.34 13.19 -4.12
#